data_2340f251175d178a53d306538f14f02e
#
_entry.id   2340f251175d178a53d306538f14f02e
#
_cell.length_a   1.000
_cell.length_b   1.000
_cell.length_c   1.000
_cell.angle_alpha   90.00
_cell.angle_beta   90.00
_cell.angle_gamma   90.00
#
_symmetry.space_group_name_H-M   'P 1'
#
loop_
_entity.id
_entity.type
_entity.pdbx_description
1 polymer ?
#
loop_
_entity_poly.entity_id
_entity_poly.type
_entity_poly.pdbx_seq_one_letter_code
_entity_poly.pdbx_strand_id
1 'polypeptide(L)'
;MKKIIIIVCLAVVSLAAQAQLQTSAGVQYLQCMPKDQSGDFMDLSNTYFLADSLTSFDVAKGEGLVQWKRYRLSPRQAFNLNGYWPVRMQMLDFPDTQYDNDPSLALKIDFVSERCVRIRMATSPIEAPRKDSESLMLAGAVPVSAAWRPVSDGRTIAYKTAYGSVEIQKYPWRIVLKDKNGKVMTQTRHIIDNDSTQVKLLPFSFIKRGSDNSRSINPVWSIAPNERIYGGGESFGALNKVGQKMQLMVTDPQGPETDGQYKPVPFFFSNRGYGIFMHTSAPVTADFGASYIGATRLFMADEQLDLFVFFGSPKEILNEYTNITGKSPMLPLWTFGTWMSRITYFS
;
A
#
# COMPACT_ATOMS: atom_id res chain seq x y z
N MET A 1 -54.05 10.69 30.76
CA MET A 1 -52.77 11.28 30.38
C MET A 1 -51.54 10.46 30.84
N LYS A 2 -51.38 10.14 32.14
CA LYS A 2 -50.19 9.36 32.60
C LYS A 2 -49.96 8.03 31.89
N LYS A 3 -51.02 7.22 31.58
CA LYS A 3 -50.91 5.96 30.89
C LYS A 3 -50.48 6.10 29.42
N ILE A 4 -50.90 7.17 28.73
CA ILE A 4 -50.51 7.46 27.35
C ILE A 4 -49.02 7.85 27.29
N ILE A 5 -48.54 8.66 28.23
CA ILE A 5 -47.14 9.06 28.34
C ILE A 5 -46.23 7.83 28.55
N ILE A 6 -46.64 6.88 29.41
CA ILE A 6 -45.88 5.65 29.66
C ILE A 6 -45.79 4.80 28.40
N ILE A 7 -46.89 4.67 27.64
CA ILE A 7 -46.91 3.88 26.38
C ILE A 7 -46.02 4.54 25.33
N VAL A 8 -46.05 5.87 25.22
CA VAL A 8 -45.18 6.60 24.27
C VAL A 8 -43.72 6.48 24.67
N CYS A 9 -43.38 6.59 25.96
CA CYS A 9 -42.01 6.39 26.43
C CYS A 9 -41.51 4.96 26.19
N LEU A 10 -42.33 3.93 26.42
CA LEU A 10 -41.99 2.55 26.13
C LEU A 10 -41.78 2.30 24.62
N ALA A 11 -42.64 2.90 23.78
CA ALA A 11 -42.47 2.78 22.33
C ALA A 11 -41.19 3.46 21.82
N VAL A 12 -40.84 4.64 22.37
CA VAL A 12 -39.59 5.35 22.01
C VAL A 12 -38.37 4.56 22.49
N VAL A 13 -38.41 3.98 23.69
CA VAL A 13 -37.30 3.12 24.18
C VAL A 13 -37.14 1.85 23.37
N SER A 14 -38.25 1.22 22.92
CA SER A 14 -38.16 0.03 22.09
C SER A 14 -37.65 0.34 20.68
N LEU A 15 -38.00 1.48 20.10
CA LEU A 15 -37.47 1.95 18.83
C LEU A 15 -35.98 2.31 18.91
N ALA A 16 -35.56 2.95 20.01
CA ALA A 16 -34.15 3.24 20.26
C ALA A 16 -33.33 1.95 20.47
N ALA A 17 -33.88 0.95 21.18
CA ALA A 17 -33.23 -0.32 21.37
C ALA A 17 -33.12 -1.14 20.05
N GLN A 18 -34.13 -1.09 19.19
CA GLN A 18 -34.04 -1.71 17.86
C GLN A 18 -33.07 -0.98 16.93
N ALA A 19 -33.00 0.34 16.99
CA ALA A 19 -32.03 1.13 16.24
C ALA A 19 -30.59 0.85 16.71
N GLN A 20 -30.38 0.68 18.02
CA GLN A 20 -29.06 0.28 18.55
C GLN A 20 -28.68 -1.14 18.17
N LEU A 21 -29.61 -2.09 18.18
CA LEU A 21 -29.36 -3.47 17.74
C LEU A 21 -29.06 -3.56 16.24
N GLN A 22 -29.78 -2.80 15.41
CA GLN A 22 -29.52 -2.76 13.97
C GLN A 22 -28.20 -2.05 13.63
N THR A 23 -27.88 -0.95 14.30
CA THR A 23 -26.62 -0.24 14.08
C THR A 23 -25.42 -1.04 14.59
N SER A 24 -25.51 -1.67 15.76
CA SER A 24 -24.39 -2.47 16.28
C SER A 24 -24.14 -3.73 15.47
N ALA A 25 -25.17 -4.47 15.07
CA ALA A 25 -25.05 -5.67 14.25
C ALA A 25 -24.58 -5.32 12.81
N GLY A 26 -25.11 -4.27 12.20
CA GLY A 26 -24.72 -3.80 10.88
C GLY A 26 -23.30 -3.24 10.84
N VAL A 27 -22.91 -2.47 11.86
CA VAL A 27 -21.57 -1.91 11.97
C VAL A 27 -20.55 -3.02 12.28
N GLN A 28 -20.86 -3.99 13.16
CA GLN A 28 -19.99 -5.14 13.39
C GLN A 28 -19.82 -5.99 12.14
N TYR A 29 -20.88 -6.24 11.40
CA TYR A 29 -20.81 -7.00 10.14
C TYR A 29 -19.97 -6.26 9.09
N LEU A 30 -20.17 -4.96 8.91
CA LEU A 30 -19.40 -4.14 7.99
C LEU A 30 -17.92 -3.99 8.41
N GLN A 31 -17.65 -3.95 9.71
CA GLN A 31 -16.28 -3.89 10.24
C GLN A 31 -15.54 -5.23 10.13
N CYS A 32 -16.27 -6.34 10.10
CA CYS A 32 -15.67 -7.67 9.94
C CYS A 32 -15.41 -8.07 8.47
N MET A 33 -15.97 -7.32 7.51
CA MET A 33 -15.76 -7.60 6.09
C MET A 33 -14.48 -6.94 5.59
N PRO A 34 -13.57 -7.66 4.95
CA PRO A 34 -12.40 -7.08 4.32
C PRO A 34 -12.85 -6.06 3.26
N LYS A 35 -12.41 -4.81 3.39
CA LYS A 35 -12.72 -3.77 2.40
C LYS A 35 -11.69 -3.78 1.28
N ASP A 36 -12.15 -3.92 0.05
CA ASP A 36 -11.32 -3.74 -1.14
C ASP A 36 -10.97 -2.26 -1.37
N GLN A 37 -9.74 -1.88 -1.03
CA GLN A 37 -9.26 -0.50 -1.18
C GLN A 37 -9.10 -0.07 -2.65
N SER A 38 -9.10 -1.00 -3.60
CA SER A 38 -8.97 -0.66 -5.02
C SER A 38 -10.19 0.09 -5.56
N GLY A 39 -11.34 -0.04 -4.93
CA GLY A 39 -12.55 0.69 -5.29
C GLY A 39 -12.40 2.19 -5.17
N ASP A 40 -11.67 2.66 -4.17
CA ASP A 40 -11.40 4.08 -3.96
C ASP A 40 -10.61 4.71 -5.13
N PHE A 41 -9.82 3.89 -5.86
CA PHE A 41 -9.07 4.32 -7.06
C PHE A 41 -9.88 4.22 -8.35
N MET A 42 -11.19 4.05 -8.25
CA MET A 42 -12.15 4.08 -9.37
C MET A 42 -13.32 5.04 -9.10
N ASP A 43 -13.33 5.72 -7.97
CA ASP A 43 -14.39 6.64 -7.58
C ASP A 43 -14.23 8.00 -8.28
N LEU A 44 -15.31 8.44 -8.96
CA LEU A 44 -15.33 9.70 -9.72
C LEU A 44 -15.31 10.95 -8.84
N SER A 45 -15.65 10.83 -7.56
CA SER A 45 -15.64 11.93 -6.60
C SER A 45 -14.24 12.25 -6.06
N ASN A 46 -13.26 11.37 -6.32
CA ASN A 46 -11.91 11.49 -5.80
C ASN A 46 -11.01 12.31 -6.73
N THR A 47 -10.06 13.02 -6.13
CA THR A 47 -8.95 13.66 -6.85
C THR A 47 -7.76 12.72 -6.89
N TYR A 48 -7.18 12.55 -8.07
CA TYR A 48 -6.07 11.64 -8.36
C TYR A 48 -4.79 12.42 -8.56
N PHE A 49 -3.71 11.95 -7.96
CA PHE A 49 -2.38 12.53 -8.06
C PHE A 49 -1.42 11.48 -8.62
N LEU A 50 -0.80 11.78 -9.76
CA LEU A 50 0.08 10.87 -10.48
C LEU A 50 1.51 11.41 -10.44
N ALA A 51 2.46 10.57 -10.03
CA ALA A 51 3.86 10.95 -9.94
C ALA A 51 4.42 11.25 -11.34
N ASP A 52 5.01 12.44 -11.51
CA ASP A 52 5.47 12.95 -12.80
C ASP A 52 6.99 13.08 -12.90
N SER A 53 7.59 13.89 -12.04
CA SER A 53 9.01 14.23 -12.11
C SER A 53 9.63 14.44 -10.73
N LEU A 54 10.94 14.25 -10.65
CA LEU A 54 11.74 14.61 -9.49
C LEU A 54 12.25 16.04 -9.67
N THR A 55 11.78 16.98 -8.86
CA THR A 55 12.10 18.40 -9.01
C THR A 55 13.40 18.80 -8.31
N SER A 56 13.68 18.18 -7.17
CA SER A 56 14.92 18.37 -6.42
C SER A 56 15.32 17.07 -5.72
N PHE A 57 16.62 16.88 -5.49
CA PHE A 57 17.13 15.74 -4.74
C PHE A 57 18.53 15.98 -4.18
N ASP A 58 18.67 15.87 -2.87
CA ASP A 58 19.96 15.86 -2.19
C ASP A 58 20.46 14.41 -2.12
N VAL A 59 21.45 14.09 -2.95
CA VAL A 59 22.01 12.74 -3.07
C VAL A 59 22.67 12.27 -1.78
N ALA A 60 23.26 13.18 -0.99
CA ALA A 60 23.93 12.81 0.25
C ALA A 60 22.94 12.45 1.38
N LYS A 61 21.78 13.13 1.41
CA LYS A 61 20.74 12.90 2.40
C LYS A 61 19.70 11.87 1.95
N GLY A 62 19.63 11.56 0.66
CA GLY A 62 18.57 10.72 0.10
C GLY A 62 17.20 11.40 0.12
N GLU A 63 17.14 12.74 0.12
CA GLU A 63 15.91 13.53 0.26
C GLU A 63 15.62 14.35 -1.00
N GLY A 64 14.37 14.40 -1.39
CA GLY A 64 13.95 15.16 -2.55
C GLY A 64 12.47 15.46 -2.59
N LEU A 65 12.06 16.08 -3.69
CA LEU A 65 10.67 16.43 -3.96
C LEU A 65 10.21 15.81 -5.28
N VAL A 66 9.08 15.13 -5.23
CA VAL A 66 8.40 14.59 -6.41
C VAL A 66 7.24 15.50 -6.76
N GLN A 67 7.18 15.93 -8.00
CA GLN A 67 6.06 16.66 -8.58
C GLN A 67 4.93 15.68 -8.87
N TRP A 68 3.72 15.99 -8.41
CA TRP A 68 2.51 15.24 -8.67
C TRP A 68 1.59 16.07 -9.55
N LYS A 69 1.02 15.42 -10.57
CA LYS A 69 0.02 16.04 -11.43
C LYS A 69 -1.37 15.60 -11.02
N ARG A 70 -2.31 16.55 -10.99
CA ARG A 70 -3.70 16.31 -10.60
C ARG A 70 -4.53 15.82 -11.77
N TYR A 71 -5.35 14.82 -11.48
CA TYR A 71 -6.30 14.24 -12.43
C TYR A 71 -7.64 13.99 -11.76
N ARG A 72 -8.68 13.95 -12.57
CA ARG A 72 -9.99 13.36 -12.21
C ARG A 72 -10.25 12.17 -13.11
N LEU A 73 -11.08 11.23 -12.67
CA LEU A 73 -11.61 10.22 -13.57
C LEU A 73 -12.79 10.79 -14.32
N SER A 74 -12.83 10.56 -15.62
CA SER A 74 -13.96 10.92 -16.46
C SER A 74 -14.50 9.65 -17.12
N PRO A 75 -15.83 9.45 -17.13
CA PRO A 75 -16.43 8.36 -17.88
C PRO A 75 -16.20 8.58 -19.37
N ARG A 76 -15.78 7.53 -20.06
CA ARG A 76 -15.63 7.54 -21.51
C ARG A 76 -16.48 6.43 -22.10
N GLN A 77 -17.39 6.82 -22.97
CA GLN A 77 -18.16 5.89 -23.80
C GLN A 77 -17.51 5.86 -25.19
N ALA A 78 -16.97 4.72 -25.57
CA ALA A 78 -16.52 4.48 -26.93
C ALA A 78 -16.77 3.00 -27.27
N PHE A 79 -17.60 2.74 -28.27
CA PHE A 79 -17.80 1.42 -28.90
C PHE A 79 -17.69 0.21 -27.93
N ASN A 80 -18.67 0.05 -27.04
CA ASN A 80 -18.73 -1.05 -26.07
C ASN A 80 -17.64 -1.11 -24.99
N LEU A 81 -16.82 -0.08 -24.82
CA LEU A 81 -15.85 0.04 -23.75
C LEU A 81 -16.32 1.07 -22.73
N ASN A 82 -17.04 0.62 -21.73
CA ASN A 82 -17.28 1.42 -20.54
C ASN A 82 -16.00 1.47 -19.71
N GLY A 83 -15.43 2.64 -19.51
CA GLY A 83 -14.22 2.82 -18.74
C GLY A 83 -14.09 4.23 -18.21
N TYR A 84 -13.23 4.38 -17.20
CA TYR A 84 -12.87 5.67 -16.64
C TYR A 84 -11.44 6.02 -17.03
N TRP A 85 -11.21 7.27 -17.38
CA TRP A 85 -9.93 7.76 -17.83
C TRP A 85 -9.45 8.88 -16.93
N PRO A 86 -8.18 8.89 -16.53
CA PRO A 86 -7.60 10.04 -15.87
C PRO A 86 -7.50 11.21 -16.86
N VAL A 87 -8.14 12.32 -16.52
CA VAL A 87 -8.11 13.58 -17.26
C VAL A 87 -7.42 14.63 -16.40
N ARG A 88 -6.45 15.36 -16.99
CA ARG A 88 -5.76 16.46 -16.29
C ARG A 88 -6.76 17.47 -15.74
N MET A 89 -6.60 17.83 -14.48
CA MET A 89 -7.38 18.89 -13.86
C MET A 89 -6.75 20.26 -14.14
N GLN A 90 -7.61 21.22 -14.42
CA GLN A 90 -7.28 22.63 -14.46
C GLN A 90 -7.70 23.31 -13.15
N MET A 91 -7.34 24.58 -12.95
CA MET A 91 -7.55 25.31 -11.70
C MET A 91 -9.00 25.35 -11.23
N LEU A 92 -9.96 25.35 -12.16
CA LEU A 92 -11.40 25.44 -11.85
C LEU A 92 -12.15 24.10 -11.98
N ASP A 93 -11.45 23.00 -12.18
CA ASP A 93 -12.09 21.69 -12.33
C ASP A 93 -12.60 21.14 -11.00
N PHE A 94 -13.77 20.51 -11.05
CA PHE A 94 -14.32 19.73 -9.93
C PHE A 94 -13.87 18.25 -10.04
N PRO A 95 -13.61 17.55 -8.93
CA PRO A 95 -13.76 17.98 -7.54
C PRO A 95 -12.68 18.99 -7.12
N ASP A 96 -13.06 19.87 -6.17
CA ASP A 96 -12.12 20.83 -5.61
C ASP A 96 -10.98 20.14 -4.86
N THR A 97 -9.82 20.76 -4.84
CA THR A 97 -8.63 20.19 -4.20
C THR A 97 -8.00 21.21 -3.25
N GLN A 98 -7.33 20.71 -2.22
CA GLN A 98 -6.58 21.55 -1.27
C GLN A 98 -5.36 22.25 -1.89
N TYR A 99 -5.04 21.97 -3.13
CA TYR A 99 -3.88 22.52 -3.83
C TYR A 99 -4.34 23.45 -4.96
N ASP A 100 -3.85 24.67 -4.97
CA ASP A 100 -4.05 25.59 -6.09
C ASP A 100 -3.29 25.15 -7.34
N ASN A 101 -2.14 24.51 -7.15
CA ASN A 101 -1.27 23.98 -8.18
C ASN A 101 -0.95 22.51 -7.94
N ASP A 102 -0.28 21.89 -8.91
CA ASP A 102 0.25 20.54 -8.74
C ASP A 102 1.28 20.52 -7.60
N PRO A 103 1.14 19.64 -6.59
CA PRO A 103 2.00 19.66 -5.42
C PRO A 103 3.37 19.02 -5.70
N SER A 104 4.42 19.55 -5.07
CA SER A 104 5.72 18.90 -4.93
C SER A 104 5.85 18.38 -3.50
N LEU A 105 5.92 17.04 -3.34
CA LEU A 105 5.86 16.39 -2.04
C LEU A 105 7.13 15.59 -1.76
N ALA A 106 7.42 15.41 -0.46
CA ALA A 106 8.67 14.82 -0.01
C ALA A 106 8.81 13.34 -0.42
N LEU A 107 10.00 13.01 -0.90
CA LEU A 107 10.54 11.67 -1.07
C LEU A 107 11.79 11.53 -0.22
N LYS A 108 11.90 10.44 0.53
CA LYS A 108 13.10 10.09 1.28
C LYS A 108 13.48 8.64 1.05
N ILE A 109 14.78 8.42 0.85
CA ILE A 109 15.39 7.09 0.76
C ILE A 109 16.41 6.96 1.88
N ASP A 110 16.15 6.02 2.80
CA ASP A 110 17.06 5.70 3.89
C ASP A 110 17.75 4.34 3.58
N PHE A 111 19.00 4.24 3.94
CA PHE A 111 19.82 3.06 3.74
C PHE A 111 19.92 2.27 5.05
N VAL A 112 19.23 1.13 5.11
CA VAL A 112 19.02 0.37 6.35
C VAL A 112 20.13 -0.68 6.54
N SER A 113 20.42 -1.44 5.50
CA SER A 113 21.51 -2.43 5.48
C SER A 113 22.14 -2.48 4.09
N GLU A 114 23.12 -3.32 3.86
CA GLU A 114 23.68 -3.55 2.51
C GLU A 114 22.65 -4.11 1.52
N ARG A 115 21.56 -4.69 2.03
CA ARG A 115 20.51 -5.36 1.27
C ARG A 115 19.13 -4.73 1.46
N CYS A 116 19.04 -3.64 2.22
CA CYS A 116 17.75 -3.02 2.51
C CYS A 116 17.81 -1.51 2.38
N VAL A 117 16.84 -0.96 1.65
CA VAL A 117 16.53 0.46 1.59
C VAL A 117 15.10 0.69 2.05
N ARG A 118 14.85 1.86 2.63
CA ARG A 118 13.51 2.32 3.00
C ARG A 118 13.13 3.51 2.13
N ILE A 119 11.95 3.45 1.53
CA ILE A 119 11.40 4.49 0.64
C ILE A 119 10.19 5.07 1.33
N ARG A 120 10.24 6.38 1.61
CA ARG A 120 9.14 7.11 2.24
C ARG A 120 8.68 8.24 1.33
N MET A 121 7.36 8.39 1.17
CA MET A 121 6.77 9.48 0.41
C MET A 121 5.58 10.06 1.17
N ALA A 122 5.50 11.38 1.22
CA ALA A 122 4.35 12.09 1.74
C ALA A 122 3.29 12.27 0.65
N THR A 123 2.02 12.32 1.05
CA THR A 123 0.89 12.70 0.20
C THR A 123 0.35 14.10 0.54
N SER A 124 0.92 14.74 1.57
CA SER A 124 0.61 16.09 2.01
C SER A 124 1.85 16.83 2.49
N PRO A 125 1.95 18.16 2.32
CA PRO A 125 3.04 18.95 2.86
C PRO A 125 2.95 19.16 4.38
N ILE A 126 1.80 18.84 5.00
CA ILE A 126 1.50 19.13 6.41
C ILE A 126 1.77 17.93 7.32
N GLU A 127 1.96 16.75 6.75
CA GLU A 127 2.12 15.52 7.52
C GLU A 127 3.46 15.46 8.24
N ALA A 128 3.40 15.25 9.55
CA ALA A 128 4.60 14.91 10.32
C ALA A 128 5.06 13.48 9.98
N PRO A 129 6.36 13.24 9.79
CA PRO A 129 6.86 11.89 9.57
C PRO A 129 6.56 11.00 10.78
N ARG A 130 6.17 9.76 10.53
CA ARG A 130 5.95 8.76 11.58
C ARG A 130 7.25 8.52 12.34
N LYS A 131 7.12 8.37 13.66
CA LYS A 131 8.25 8.01 14.51
C LYS A 131 8.36 6.49 14.60
N ASP A 132 9.55 5.96 14.30
CA ASP A 132 9.80 4.52 14.36
C ASP A 132 9.60 3.94 15.78
N SER A 133 9.87 4.73 16.81
CA SER A 133 9.67 4.35 18.21
C SER A 133 8.22 4.10 18.61
N GLU A 134 7.27 4.57 17.81
CA GLU A 134 5.82 4.38 18.03
C GLU A 134 5.26 3.18 17.23
N SER A 135 6.09 2.54 16.39
CA SER A 135 5.66 1.42 15.56
C SER A 135 5.75 0.10 16.32
N LEU A 136 4.64 -0.63 16.39
CA LEU A 136 4.60 -2.01 16.89
C LEU A 136 5.10 -3.04 15.86
N MET A 137 5.36 -2.63 14.63
CA MET A 137 5.84 -3.50 13.55
C MET A 137 7.38 -3.57 13.49
N LEU A 138 8.06 -2.69 14.20
CA LEU A 138 9.51 -2.62 14.25
C LEU A 138 10.02 -3.10 15.61
N ALA A 139 11.07 -3.92 15.62
CA ALA A 139 11.67 -4.45 16.86
C ALA A 139 12.51 -3.40 17.63
N GLY A 140 12.75 -2.25 17.02
CA GLY A 140 13.54 -1.16 17.60
C GLY A 140 13.89 -0.10 16.57
N ALA A 141 14.91 0.69 16.87
CA ALA A 141 15.41 1.71 15.95
C ALA A 141 15.91 1.08 14.64
N VAL A 142 15.49 1.66 13.53
CA VAL A 142 15.92 1.22 12.19
C VAL A 142 17.41 1.54 12.02
N PRO A 143 18.27 0.56 11.69
CA PRO A 143 19.69 0.79 11.52
C PRO A 143 19.99 1.66 10.29
N VAL A 144 21.19 2.23 10.24
CA VAL A 144 21.68 3.03 9.12
C VAL A 144 22.93 2.40 8.56
N SER A 145 22.99 2.23 7.25
CA SER A 145 24.12 1.64 6.51
C SER A 145 24.83 2.65 5.61
N ALA A 146 26.14 2.67 5.65
CA ALA A 146 26.98 3.45 4.75
C ALA A 146 27.46 2.67 3.50
N ALA A 147 26.93 1.48 3.27
CA ALA A 147 27.41 0.60 2.18
C ALA A 147 26.95 1.07 0.79
N TRP A 148 25.91 1.87 0.71
CA TRP A 148 25.34 2.34 -0.55
C TRP A 148 26.17 3.46 -1.17
N ARG A 149 26.60 3.25 -2.41
CA ARG A 149 27.39 4.22 -3.16
C ARG A 149 26.52 4.96 -4.15
N PRO A 150 26.43 6.28 -4.03
CA PRO A 150 25.68 7.09 -5.01
C PRO A 150 26.43 7.16 -6.33
N VAL A 151 25.68 7.04 -7.43
CA VAL A 151 26.15 7.28 -8.81
C VAL A 151 25.05 8.07 -9.49
N SER A 152 25.36 9.26 -9.96
CA SER A 152 24.37 10.12 -10.65
C SER A 152 24.86 10.45 -12.05
N ASP A 153 23.97 10.26 -13.02
CA ASP A 153 24.05 10.91 -14.31
C ASP A 153 22.97 12.02 -14.40
N GLY A 154 22.97 12.80 -15.47
CA GLY A 154 22.02 13.93 -15.59
C GLY A 154 20.54 13.53 -15.46
N ARG A 155 20.16 12.26 -15.76
CA ARG A 155 18.77 11.77 -15.83
C ARG A 155 18.40 10.85 -14.68
N THR A 156 19.38 10.19 -14.06
CA THR A 156 19.18 9.13 -13.09
C THR A 156 20.06 9.32 -11.88
N ILE A 157 19.53 9.05 -10.70
CA ILE A 157 20.27 8.95 -9.45
C ILE A 157 20.20 7.49 -9.02
N ALA A 158 21.35 6.84 -8.90
CA ALA A 158 21.44 5.45 -8.48
C ALA A 158 22.21 5.32 -7.18
N TYR A 159 21.78 4.40 -6.33
CA TYR A 159 22.51 3.95 -5.15
C TYR A 159 22.80 2.46 -5.33
N LYS A 160 24.07 2.07 -5.18
CA LYS A 160 24.55 0.72 -5.49
C LYS A 160 25.25 0.07 -4.30
N THR A 161 25.03 -1.23 -4.14
CA THR A 161 25.81 -2.12 -3.27
C THR A 161 26.32 -3.34 -4.05
N ALA A 162 26.96 -4.28 -3.36
CA ALA A 162 27.34 -5.56 -3.93
C ALA A 162 26.12 -6.45 -4.30
N TYR A 163 24.92 -6.12 -3.80
CA TYR A 163 23.72 -6.97 -3.91
C TYR A 163 22.68 -6.44 -4.88
N GLY A 164 22.78 -5.19 -5.26
CA GLY A 164 21.85 -4.57 -6.20
C GLY A 164 21.91 -3.06 -6.21
N SER A 165 20.96 -2.43 -6.89
CA SER A 165 20.83 -0.98 -6.94
C SER A 165 19.38 -0.52 -6.90
N VAL A 166 19.19 0.66 -6.32
CA VAL A 166 17.96 1.47 -6.44
C VAL A 166 18.28 2.65 -7.31
N GLU A 167 17.55 2.80 -8.41
CA GLU A 167 17.72 3.92 -9.32
C GLU A 167 16.45 4.76 -9.33
N ILE A 168 16.61 6.08 -9.25
CA ILE A 168 15.54 7.06 -9.35
C ILE A 168 15.72 7.77 -10.69
N GLN A 169 14.82 7.51 -11.62
CA GLN A 169 14.75 8.26 -12.86
C GLN A 169 14.01 9.58 -12.58
N LYS A 170 14.56 10.69 -13.04
CA LYS A 170 14.02 12.03 -12.76
C LYS A 170 12.76 12.35 -13.56
N TYR A 171 12.76 12.00 -14.86
CA TYR A 171 11.63 12.22 -15.76
C TYR A 171 11.60 11.19 -16.89
N PRO A 172 10.44 10.56 -17.17
CA PRO A 172 9.30 10.47 -16.26
C PRO A 172 9.73 9.78 -14.96
N TRP A 173 9.19 10.22 -13.83
CA TRP A 173 9.62 9.72 -12.52
C TRP A 173 9.38 8.22 -12.36
N ARG A 174 10.40 7.49 -11.93
CA ARG A 174 10.35 6.06 -11.61
C ARG A 174 11.38 5.68 -10.58
N ILE A 175 11.08 4.63 -9.84
CA ILE A 175 12.06 3.87 -9.07
C ILE A 175 12.28 2.54 -9.78
N VAL A 176 13.55 2.19 -10.03
CA VAL A 176 13.95 0.93 -10.68
C VAL A 176 14.83 0.15 -9.71
N LEU A 177 14.47 -1.10 -9.47
CA LEU A 177 15.25 -2.03 -8.66
C LEU A 177 16.03 -2.98 -9.60
N LYS A 178 17.34 -3.05 -9.43
CA LYS A 178 18.20 -3.92 -10.23
C LYS A 178 18.98 -4.87 -9.34
N ASP A 179 19.23 -6.05 -9.85
CA ASP A 179 20.11 -7.03 -9.20
C ASP A 179 21.60 -6.61 -9.28
N LYS A 180 22.48 -7.39 -8.66
CA LYS A 180 23.93 -7.17 -8.67
C LYS A 180 24.57 -7.11 -10.06
N ASN A 181 23.93 -7.69 -11.07
CA ASN A 181 24.38 -7.70 -12.46
C ASN A 181 23.81 -6.56 -13.29
N GLY A 182 23.02 -5.67 -12.67
CA GLY A 182 22.36 -4.54 -13.33
C GLY A 182 21.07 -4.90 -14.08
N LYS A 183 20.57 -6.16 -13.95
CA LYS A 183 19.31 -6.58 -14.56
C LYS A 183 18.14 -6.04 -13.75
N VAL A 184 17.16 -5.43 -14.43
CA VAL A 184 15.93 -4.93 -13.80
C VAL A 184 15.14 -6.09 -13.20
N MET A 185 14.89 -6.02 -11.89
CA MET A 185 14.01 -6.93 -11.16
C MET A 185 12.57 -6.47 -11.23
N THR A 186 12.32 -5.22 -10.86
CA THR A 186 11.02 -4.54 -10.98
C THR A 186 11.22 -3.03 -11.05
N GLN A 187 10.19 -2.31 -11.45
CA GLN A 187 10.20 -0.85 -11.49
C GLN A 187 8.79 -0.29 -11.28
N THR A 188 8.70 0.91 -10.76
CA THR A 188 7.41 1.59 -10.67
C THR A 188 6.93 1.98 -12.06
N ARG A 189 5.60 1.99 -12.24
CA ARG A 189 4.98 2.42 -13.49
C ARG A 189 4.71 3.93 -13.45
N HIS A 190 4.95 4.58 -14.58
CA HIS A 190 4.68 6.00 -14.78
C HIS A 190 3.58 6.18 -15.84
N ILE A 191 2.98 7.35 -15.88
CA ILE A 191 2.09 7.75 -16.96
C ILE A 191 2.93 8.05 -18.21
N ILE A 192 2.45 7.57 -19.36
CA ILE A 192 2.94 8.02 -20.65
C ILE A 192 2.00 9.14 -21.05
N ASP A 193 2.51 10.37 -21.02
CA ASP A 193 1.75 11.58 -21.37
C ASP A 193 1.54 11.60 -22.89
N ASN A 194 0.57 10.80 -23.34
CA ASN A 194 0.14 10.78 -24.72
C ASN A 194 -1.38 10.81 -24.70
N ASP A 195 -1.98 11.91 -25.09
CA ASP A 195 -3.43 12.14 -25.13
C ASP A 195 -4.21 11.07 -25.90
N SER A 196 -3.53 10.30 -26.74
CA SER A 196 -4.13 9.19 -27.51
C SER A 196 -4.06 7.84 -26.80
N THR A 197 -3.25 7.66 -25.76
CA THR A 197 -3.10 6.38 -25.08
C THR A 197 -4.15 6.19 -23.99
N GLN A 198 -4.91 5.15 -24.14
CA GLN A 198 -5.89 4.70 -23.16
C GLN A 198 -5.15 4.10 -21.96
N VAL A 199 -4.99 4.86 -20.89
CA VAL A 199 -4.38 4.37 -19.66
C VAL A 199 -5.40 3.53 -18.90
N LYS A 200 -5.43 2.23 -19.15
CA LYS A 200 -6.29 1.28 -18.39
C LYS A 200 -5.82 1.05 -16.97
N LEU A 201 -4.59 1.42 -16.64
CA LEU A 201 -3.96 1.20 -15.37
C LEU A 201 -3.42 2.53 -14.85
N LEU A 202 -3.92 2.96 -13.68
CA LEU A 202 -3.29 4.07 -12.97
C LEU A 202 -1.84 3.71 -12.67
N PRO A 203 -0.88 4.62 -12.94
CA PRO A 203 0.51 4.44 -12.54
C PRO A 203 0.67 4.63 -11.03
N PHE A 204 1.90 4.84 -10.57
CA PHE A 204 2.18 5.23 -9.20
C PHE A 204 1.38 6.48 -8.84
N SER A 205 0.47 6.38 -7.87
CA SER A 205 -0.53 7.41 -7.61
C SER A 205 -0.96 7.43 -6.14
N PHE A 206 -1.50 8.56 -5.73
CA PHE A 206 -2.34 8.63 -4.54
C PHE A 206 -3.66 9.33 -4.87
N ILE A 207 -4.64 9.17 -4.02
CA ILE A 207 -5.93 9.84 -4.11
C ILE A 207 -6.19 10.67 -2.86
N LYS A 208 -6.98 11.72 -3.03
CA LYS A 208 -7.71 12.42 -1.97
C LYS A 208 -9.18 12.11 -2.16
N ARG A 209 -9.81 11.52 -1.14
CA ARG A 209 -11.24 11.19 -1.19
C ARG A 209 -12.08 12.46 -1.14
N GLY A 210 -13.11 12.52 -1.97
CA GLY A 210 -14.09 13.60 -1.94
C GLY A 210 -15.02 13.53 -0.73
N SER A 211 -15.18 12.36 -0.10
CA SER A 211 -16.10 12.15 1.01
C SER A 211 -15.61 12.68 2.36
N ASP A 212 -14.33 12.47 2.67
CA ASP A 212 -13.76 12.73 4.01
C ASP A 212 -12.39 13.41 3.98
N ASN A 213 -11.90 13.75 2.79
CA ASN A 213 -10.57 14.32 2.54
C ASN A 213 -9.38 13.43 2.96
N SER A 214 -9.60 12.21 3.39
CA SER A 214 -8.53 11.26 3.65
C SER A 214 -7.82 10.84 2.37
N ARG A 215 -6.63 10.27 2.48
CA ARG A 215 -5.82 9.87 1.33
C ARG A 215 -5.54 8.38 1.35
N SER A 216 -5.26 7.85 0.17
CA SER A 216 -4.75 6.50 -0.02
C SER A 216 -3.69 6.51 -1.09
N ILE A 217 -2.66 5.69 -0.93
CA ILE A 217 -1.56 5.62 -1.88
C ILE A 217 -1.50 4.25 -2.54
N ASN A 218 -1.13 4.24 -3.82
CA ASN A 218 -1.01 3.03 -4.64
C ASN A 218 0.33 3.02 -5.38
N PRO A 219 1.39 2.47 -4.78
CA PRO A 219 2.60 2.12 -5.49
C PRO A 219 2.32 0.98 -6.46
N VAL A 220 2.69 1.17 -7.72
CA VAL A 220 2.46 0.21 -8.81
C VAL A 220 3.80 -0.25 -9.35
N TRP A 221 4.08 -1.55 -9.22
CA TRP A 221 5.31 -2.19 -9.65
C TRP A 221 5.07 -3.09 -10.86
N SER A 222 6.06 -3.22 -11.73
CA SER A 222 5.97 -4.15 -12.87
C SER A 222 6.13 -5.60 -12.43
N ILE A 223 5.35 -6.51 -13.03
CA ILE A 223 5.54 -7.96 -12.95
C ILE A 223 6.21 -8.42 -14.26
N ALA A 224 7.30 -9.15 -14.14
CA ALA A 224 7.98 -9.73 -15.30
C ALA A 224 7.36 -11.08 -15.70
N PRO A 225 7.52 -11.52 -16.97
CA PRO A 225 7.15 -12.88 -17.38
C PRO A 225 7.80 -13.93 -16.47
N ASN A 226 7.03 -14.96 -16.10
CA ASN A 226 7.45 -16.07 -15.21
C ASN A 226 7.87 -15.64 -13.78
N GLU A 227 7.53 -14.44 -13.37
CA GLU A 227 7.71 -14.01 -12.00
C GLU A 227 6.74 -14.76 -11.06
N ARG A 228 7.22 -15.07 -9.87
CA ARG A 228 6.44 -15.67 -8.79
C ARG A 228 6.62 -14.82 -7.54
N ILE A 229 5.51 -14.52 -6.89
CA ILE A 229 5.45 -13.68 -5.69
C ILE A 229 4.89 -14.51 -4.55
N TYR A 230 5.51 -14.42 -3.37
CA TYR A 230 5.15 -15.18 -2.18
C TYR A 230 5.05 -14.22 -0.98
N GLY A 231 4.20 -14.56 -0.01
CA GLY A 231 3.99 -13.77 1.21
C GLY A 231 2.53 -13.38 1.41
N GLY A 232 2.29 -12.26 2.08
CA GLY A 232 0.95 -11.74 2.40
C GLY A 232 0.36 -12.31 3.70
N GLY A 233 1.11 -13.14 4.43
CA GLY A 233 0.63 -13.77 5.65
C GLY A 233 -0.05 -15.12 5.42
N GLU A 234 -0.86 -15.54 6.39
CA GLU A 234 -1.56 -16.81 6.37
C GLU A 234 -2.93 -16.65 5.69
N SER A 235 -3.11 -17.28 4.52
CA SER A 235 -4.32 -17.18 3.70
C SER A 235 -4.62 -18.47 2.97
N PHE A 236 -5.89 -18.73 2.73
CA PHE A 236 -6.36 -19.85 1.91
C PHE A 236 -6.26 -19.50 0.43
N GLY A 237 -5.17 -19.73 -0.17
CA GLY A 237 -4.96 -19.42 -1.58
C GLY A 237 -3.72 -20.10 -2.11
N ALA A 238 -3.46 -19.98 -3.41
CA ALA A 238 -2.25 -20.53 -3.98
C ALA A 238 -1.02 -19.87 -3.35
N LEU A 239 0.06 -20.64 -3.17
CA LEU A 239 1.32 -20.16 -2.59
C LEU A 239 1.93 -19.05 -3.45
N ASN A 240 1.94 -19.21 -4.77
CA ASN A 240 2.28 -18.15 -5.71
C ASN A 240 1.10 -17.17 -5.82
N LYS A 241 1.35 -15.91 -5.45
CA LYS A 241 0.33 -14.87 -5.40
C LYS A 241 0.07 -14.19 -6.75
N VAL A 242 0.88 -14.43 -7.77
CA VAL A 242 0.65 -13.87 -9.11
C VAL A 242 -0.69 -14.36 -9.65
N GLY A 243 -1.52 -13.42 -10.11
CA GLY A 243 -2.90 -13.66 -10.53
C GLY A 243 -3.92 -13.57 -9.39
N GLN A 244 -3.50 -13.28 -8.15
CA GLN A 244 -4.38 -13.15 -7.00
C GLN A 244 -4.50 -11.68 -6.55
N LYS A 245 -5.65 -11.37 -5.93
CA LYS A 245 -5.91 -10.14 -5.23
C LYS A 245 -6.18 -10.49 -3.77
N MET A 246 -5.46 -9.88 -2.85
CA MET A 246 -5.51 -10.17 -1.42
C MET A 246 -5.88 -8.92 -0.63
N GLN A 247 -6.67 -9.09 0.41
CA GLN A 247 -6.99 -8.02 1.33
C GLN A 247 -6.24 -8.24 2.63
N LEU A 248 -5.20 -7.46 2.86
CA LEU A 248 -4.36 -7.52 4.06
C LEU A 248 -5.02 -6.68 5.16
N MET A 249 -5.98 -7.29 5.82
CA MET A 249 -6.72 -6.75 6.95
C MET A 249 -7.05 -7.89 7.91
N VAL A 250 -6.83 -7.68 9.20
CA VAL A 250 -7.20 -8.67 10.22
C VAL A 250 -8.71 -8.78 10.28
N THR A 251 -9.21 -9.99 10.10
CA THR A 251 -10.62 -10.32 10.24
C THR A 251 -10.75 -11.63 11.02
N ASP A 252 -11.95 -11.93 11.47
CA ASP A 252 -12.29 -13.24 12.07
C ASP A 252 -13.03 -14.10 11.03
N PRO A 253 -12.31 -14.78 10.11
CA PRO A 253 -12.93 -15.55 9.04
C PRO A 253 -13.54 -16.84 9.58
N GLN A 254 -14.73 -17.16 9.11
CA GLN A 254 -15.39 -18.42 9.42
C GLN A 254 -15.09 -19.45 8.32
N GLY A 255 -13.96 -20.14 8.49
CA GLY A 255 -13.54 -21.22 7.58
C GLY A 255 -12.82 -20.74 6.31
N PRO A 256 -12.52 -21.65 5.37
CA PRO A 256 -11.64 -21.40 4.23
C PRO A 256 -12.33 -20.72 3.04
N GLU A 257 -13.63 -20.45 3.12
CA GLU A 257 -14.43 -19.92 2.00
C GLU A 257 -14.41 -18.38 1.92
N THR A 258 -13.57 -17.72 2.74
CA THR A 258 -13.50 -16.27 2.80
C THR A 258 -12.09 -15.76 2.46
N ASP A 259 -12.00 -14.53 1.95
CA ASP A 259 -10.74 -13.81 1.77
C ASP A 259 -10.18 -13.26 3.10
N GLY A 260 -10.89 -13.50 4.21
CA GLY A 260 -10.51 -13.04 5.53
C GLY A 260 -9.22 -13.72 6.03
N GLN A 261 -8.46 -13.00 6.82
CA GLN A 261 -7.18 -13.47 7.36
C GLN A 261 -7.05 -13.10 8.83
N TYR A 262 -6.69 -14.08 9.67
CA TYR A 262 -6.30 -13.83 11.07
C TYR A 262 -4.93 -13.14 11.18
N LYS A 263 -4.01 -13.47 10.27
CA LYS A 263 -2.61 -13.05 10.32
C LYS A 263 -2.15 -12.51 8.96
N PRO A 264 -2.73 -11.39 8.48
CA PRO A 264 -2.19 -10.71 7.31
C PRO A 264 -0.80 -10.15 7.65
N VAL A 265 0.15 -10.33 6.75
CA VAL A 265 1.49 -9.77 6.86
C VAL A 265 1.76 -8.92 5.62
N PRO A 266 1.96 -7.60 5.76
CA PRO A 266 2.16 -6.71 4.62
C PRO A 266 3.59 -6.81 4.07
N PHE A 267 4.03 -8.04 3.84
CA PHE A 267 5.35 -8.39 3.32
C PHE A 267 5.22 -9.46 2.24
N PHE A 268 5.93 -9.26 1.14
CA PHE A 268 6.06 -10.24 0.08
C PHE A 268 7.45 -10.20 -0.57
N PHE A 269 7.82 -11.28 -1.24
CA PHE A 269 9.07 -11.37 -1.99
C PHE A 269 8.87 -12.10 -3.31
N SER A 270 9.74 -11.77 -4.27
CA SER A 270 9.74 -12.31 -5.63
C SER A 270 10.91 -13.26 -5.84
N ASN A 271 10.69 -14.29 -6.69
CA ASN A 271 11.76 -15.16 -7.18
C ASN A 271 12.80 -14.40 -8.04
N ARG A 272 12.59 -13.11 -8.29
CA ARG A 272 13.54 -12.24 -9.00
C ARG A 272 14.58 -11.60 -8.08
N GLY A 273 14.53 -11.87 -6.77
CA GLY A 273 15.53 -11.43 -5.82
C GLY A 273 15.23 -10.09 -5.15
N TYR A 274 13.96 -9.70 -5.04
CA TYR A 274 13.55 -8.57 -4.24
C TYR A 274 12.40 -8.93 -3.31
N GLY A 275 12.29 -8.19 -2.20
CA GLY A 275 11.15 -8.24 -1.31
C GLY A 275 10.67 -6.83 -0.96
N ILE A 276 9.41 -6.69 -0.59
CA ILE A 276 8.81 -5.42 -0.16
C ILE A 276 8.02 -5.66 1.13
N PHE A 277 8.31 -4.86 2.14
CA PHE A 277 7.54 -4.76 3.36
C PHE A 277 6.87 -3.40 3.40
N MET A 278 5.55 -3.41 3.47
CA MET A 278 4.74 -2.21 3.63
C MET A 278 4.62 -1.92 5.13
N HIS A 279 5.32 -0.90 5.60
CA HIS A 279 5.30 -0.50 7.00
C HIS A 279 4.05 0.34 7.30
N THR A 280 2.92 -0.34 7.34
CA THR A 280 1.60 0.25 7.62
C THR A 280 0.72 -0.71 8.38
N SER A 281 -0.06 -0.20 9.32
CA SER A 281 -1.16 -0.90 9.99
C SER A 281 -2.52 -0.61 9.35
N ALA A 282 -2.56 0.25 8.33
CA ALA A 282 -3.78 0.53 7.59
C ALA A 282 -4.16 -0.66 6.69
N PRO A 283 -5.44 -0.84 6.34
CA PRO A 283 -5.87 -1.84 5.39
C PRO A 283 -5.17 -1.70 4.04
N VAL A 284 -4.75 -2.82 3.46
CA VAL A 284 -4.11 -2.87 2.14
C VAL A 284 -4.84 -3.87 1.25
N THR A 285 -5.14 -3.49 0.03
CA THR A 285 -5.48 -4.44 -1.03
C THR A 285 -4.28 -4.62 -1.93
N ALA A 286 -3.70 -5.83 -1.94
CA ALA A 286 -2.58 -6.20 -2.79
C ALA A 286 -3.08 -6.98 -4.00
N ASP A 287 -2.93 -6.41 -5.19
CA ASP A 287 -3.29 -7.02 -6.47
C ASP A 287 -2.02 -7.42 -7.20
N PHE A 288 -1.72 -8.69 -7.22
CA PHE A 288 -0.54 -9.28 -7.85
C PHE A 288 -0.82 -9.69 -9.31
N GLY A 289 -1.38 -8.80 -10.09
CA GLY A 289 -1.67 -9.07 -11.50
C GLY A 289 -3.02 -9.73 -11.77
N ALA A 290 -3.93 -9.77 -10.78
CA ALA A 290 -5.28 -10.30 -10.96
C ALA A 290 -6.12 -9.42 -11.90
N SER A 291 -6.11 -8.11 -11.68
CA SER A 291 -6.84 -7.18 -12.54
C SER A 291 -6.02 -6.68 -13.73
N TYR A 292 -4.69 -6.71 -13.64
CA TYR A 292 -3.77 -6.33 -14.72
C TYR A 292 -2.48 -7.14 -14.64
N ILE A 293 -2.31 -8.09 -15.52
CA ILE A 293 -1.31 -9.17 -15.47
C ILE A 293 0.15 -8.69 -15.37
N GLY A 294 0.46 -7.50 -15.84
CA GLY A 294 1.82 -6.94 -15.86
C GLY A 294 2.15 -6.03 -14.67
N ALA A 295 1.32 -5.99 -13.61
CA ALA A 295 1.54 -5.06 -12.51
C ALA A 295 1.08 -5.60 -11.16
N THR A 296 1.93 -5.40 -10.14
CA THR A 296 1.56 -5.44 -8.73
C THR A 296 1.07 -4.06 -8.32
N ARG A 297 -0.13 -3.99 -7.74
CA ARG A 297 -0.73 -2.76 -7.22
C ARG A 297 -1.00 -2.93 -5.74
N LEU A 298 -0.55 -1.97 -4.94
CA LEU A 298 -0.68 -2.01 -3.49
C LEU A 298 -1.54 -0.82 -3.04
N PHE A 299 -2.84 -1.03 -2.98
CA PHE A 299 -3.79 -0.01 -2.56
C PHE A 299 -3.77 0.09 -1.03
N MET A 300 -3.08 1.08 -0.51
CA MET A 300 -2.89 1.29 0.93
C MET A 300 -3.81 2.41 1.39
N ALA A 301 -4.68 2.13 2.36
CA ALA A 301 -5.52 3.15 3.00
C ALA A 301 -4.69 3.99 3.99
N ASP A 302 -3.58 4.52 3.53
CA ASP A 302 -2.59 5.22 4.32
C ASP A 302 -2.21 6.54 3.64
N GLU A 303 -2.01 7.58 4.44
CA GLU A 303 -1.66 8.91 3.97
C GLU A 303 -0.18 9.08 3.65
N GLN A 304 0.66 8.11 4.02
CA GLN A 304 2.09 8.10 3.75
C GLN A 304 2.52 6.75 3.18
N LEU A 305 3.44 6.79 2.22
CA LEU A 305 4.14 5.58 1.80
C LEU A 305 5.34 5.35 2.70
N ASP A 306 5.47 4.14 3.19
CA ASP A 306 6.65 3.68 3.91
C ASP A 306 6.93 2.21 3.53
N LEU A 307 7.92 2.00 2.68
CA LEU A 307 8.29 0.69 2.15
C LEU A 307 9.73 0.35 2.49
N PHE A 308 9.96 -0.83 3.03
CA PHE A 308 11.28 -1.43 3.06
C PHE A 308 11.44 -2.35 1.86
N VAL A 309 12.51 -2.18 1.11
CA VAL A 309 12.84 -2.95 -0.09
C VAL A 309 14.11 -3.74 0.17
N PHE A 310 14.03 -5.05 -0.01
CA PHE A 310 15.11 -6.00 0.25
C PHE A 310 15.67 -6.60 -1.04
N PHE A 311 16.96 -6.95 -1.01
CA PHE A 311 17.70 -7.52 -2.13
C PHE A 311 18.34 -8.85 -1.74
N GLY A 312 18.13 -9.90 -2.50
CA GLY A 312 18.76 -11.19 -2.30
C GLY A 312 17.89 -12.39 -2.62
N SER A 313 18.35 -13.57 -2.18
CA SER A 313 17.56 -14.80 -2.19
C SER A 313 16.43 -14.74 -1.15
N PRO A 314 15.41 -15.60 -1.23
CA PRO A 314 14.33 -15.63 -0.24
C PRO A 314 14.81 -15.74 1.22
N LYS A 315 15.87 -16.52 1.50
CA LYS A 315 16.45 -16.63 2.84
C LYS A 315 17.08 -15.32 3.32
N GLU A 316 17.81 -14.64 2.44
CA GLU A 316 18.46 -13.38 2.74
C GLU A 316 17.41 -12.27 2.97
N ILE A 317 16.41 -12.22 2.12
CA ILE A 317 15.28 -11.28 2.26
C ILE A 317 14.54 -11.50 3.58
N LEU A 318 14.25 -12.74 3.94
CA LEU A 318 13.59 -13.08 5.20
C LEU A 318 14.45 -12.71 6.43
N ASN A 319 15.75 -12.92 6.34
CA ASN A 319 16.68 -12.52 7.40
C ASN A 319 16.71 -11.00 7.58
N GLU A 320 16.79 -10.24 6.48
CA GLU A 320 16.73 -8.76 6.52
C GLU A 320 15.41 -8.27 7.10
N TYR A 321 14.28 -8.84 6.66
CA TYR A 321 12.95 -8.52 7.18
C TYR A 321 12.86 -8.78 8.69
N THR A 322 13.31 -9.95 9.17
CA THR A 322 13.27 -10.29 10.59
C THR A 322 14.31 -9.54 11.43
N ASN A 323 15.37 -9.02 10.85
CA ASN A 323 16.28 -8.10 11.54
C ASN A 323 15.61 -6.76 11.90
N ILE A 324 14.60 -6.36 11.10
CA ILE A 324 13.85 -5.11 11.32
C ILE A 324 12.63 -5.35 12.22
N THR A 325 11.90 -6.45 11.98
CA THR A 325 10.62 -6.72 12.64
C THR A 325 10.73 -7.60 13.89
N GLY A 326 11.90 -8.15 14.14
CA GLY A 326 12.18 -9.08 15.24
C GLY A 326 12.20 -10.53 14.78
N LYS A 327 13.04 -11.31 15.42
CA LYS A 327 13.18 -12.76 15.19
C LYS A 327 12.33 -13.52 16.20
N SER A 328 11.70 -14.59 15.76
CA SER A 328 11.02 -15.53 16.67
C SER A 328 12.01 -16.14 17.64
N PRO A 329 11.70 -16.21 18.94
CA PRO A 329 12.52 -16.91 19.90
C PRO A 329 12.53 -18.41 19.62
N MET A 330 13.59 -19.10 20.05
CA MET A 330 13.62 -20.56 20.05
C MET A 330 12.64 -21.07 21.13
N LEU A 331 11.61 -21.77 20.69
CA LEU A 331 10.62 -22.30 21.61
C LEU A 331 11.12 -23.60 22.29
N PRO A 332 10.83 -23.82 23.58
CA PRO A 332 11.12 -25.09 24.23
C PRO A 332 10.26 -26.24 23.65
N LEU A 333 10.78 -27.46 23.68
CA LEU A 333 10.15 -28.62 23.04
C LEU A 333 8.70 -28.87 23.50
N TRP A 334 8.38 -28.56 24.76
CA TRP A 334 7.02 -28.78 25.29
C TRP A 334 5.96 -27.90 24.61
N THR A 335 6.36 -26.78 23.97
CA THR A 335 5.42 -25.91 23.23
C THR A 335 4.88 -26.57 21.96
N PHE A 336 5.52 -27.63 21.48
CA PHE A 336 5.06 -28.44 20.35
C PHE A 336 4.16 -29.61 20.75
N GLY A 337 3.80 -29.69 22.03
CA GLY A 337 2.85 -30.68 22.56
C GLY A 337 1.41 -30.29 22.29
N THR A 338 0.50 -31.05 22.87
CA THR A 338 -0.93 -30.80 22.74
C THR A 338 -1.35 -29.62 23.60
N TRP A 339 -2.00 -28.65 23.01
CA TRP A 339 -2.63 -27.52 23.68
C TRP A 339 -4.13 -27.70 23.71
N MET A 340 -4.71 -27.65 24.89
CA MET A 340 -6.16 -27.70 25.06
C MET A 340 -6.67 -26.28 25.30
N SER A 341 -7.59 -25.82 24.46
CA SER A 341 -8.23 -24.52 24.64
C SER A 341 -9.72 -24.59 24.34
N ARG A 342 -10.45 -23.60 24.81
CA ARG A 342 -11.86 -23.44 24.52
C ARG A 342 -12.03 -22.39 23.44
N ILE A 343 -12.82 -22.70 22.42
CA ILE A 343 -12.95 -21.82 21.24
C ILE A 343 -13.84 -20.60 21.51
N THR A 344 -14.84 -20.77 22.39
CA THR A 344 -15.83 -19.71 22.68
C THR A 344 -16.10 -19.65 24.17
N TYR A 345 -16.06 -18.44 24.71
CA TYR A 345 -16.44 -18.14 26.07
C TYR A 345 -17.74 -17.31 26.04
N PHE A 346 -18.78 -17.86 26.66
CA PHE A 346 -20.00 -17.11 26.93
C PHE A 346 -19.90 -16.59 28.36
N SER A 347 -20.01 -15.28 28.53
CA SER A 347 -20.10 -14.59 29.82
C SER A 347 -21.54 -14.41 30.22
#